data_c1a6906a6623f218fb75ae720bddff2a
#
_entry.id   c1a6906a6623f218fb75ae720bddff2a
#
_cell.length_a   1.000
_cell.length_b   1.000
_cell.length_c   1.000
_cell.angle_alpha   90.00
_cell.angle_beta   90.00
_cell.angle_gamma   90.00
#
_symmetry.space_group_name_H-M   'P 1'
#
loop_
_entity.id
_entity.type
_entity.pdbx_description
1 polymer ?
#
loop_
_entity_poly.entity_id
_entity_poly.type
_entity_poly.pdbx_seq_one_letter_code
_entity_poly.pdbx_strand_id
1 'polypeptide(L)'
;MTEQTIILDPYEWAHAKQVGTARDESSKAKGQQGRAGQSPDRSLQNHIDGAAAELAVCIALGLPWAANIDTYLNEPDVEVPWLGGVEVKWTSGIGLIVRNEGRHETHVLVTGNGPVKRIVGWLDVAGLEALKASPKTDFGNGRAPQWLKPIEELNDWGLFPKKEAA
;
A
#
# COMPACT_ATOMS: atom_id res chain seq x y z
N MET A 1 -6.12 17.94 6.23
CA MET A 1 -5.72 16.51 6.25
C MET A 1 -4.32 16.43 6.82
N THR A 2 -4.11 15.65 7.87
CA THR A 2 -2.80 15.50 8.51
C THR A 2 -2.06 14.35 7.83
N GLU A 3 -1.00 14.69 7.09
CA GLU A 3 -0.07 13.70 6.52
C GLU A 3 1.06 13.43 7.50
N GLN A 4 1.62 12.23 7.45
CA GLN A 4 2.84 11.90 8.20
C GLN A 4 3.95 11.53 7.23
N THR A 5 5.04 12.28 7.27
CA THR A 5 6.26 11.96 6.49
C THR A 5 7.17 11.07 7.31
N ILE A 6 7.58 9.95 6.71
CA ILE A 6 8.57 9.01 7.24
C ILE A 6 9.78 9.05 6.29
N ILE A 7 10.94 9.26 6.85
CA ILE A 7 12.22 9.19 6.11
C ILE A 7 12.93 7.94 6.58
N LEU A 8 13.01 6.94 5.71
CA LEU A 8 13.71 5.69 5.98
C LEU A 8 15.20 5.98 6.09
N ASP A 9 15.83 5.46 7.12
CA ASP A 9 17.28 5.54 7.24
C ASP A 9 18.00 4.67 6.16
N PRO A 10 19.32 4.76 6.00
CA PRO A 10 20.04 3.99 4.99
C PRO A 10 19.86 2.47 5.10
N TYR A 11 19.72 1.91 6.31
CA TYR A 11 19.51 0.48 6.54
C TYR A 11 18.08 0.07 6.20
N GLU A 12 17.11 0.83 6.66
CA GLU A 12 15.69 0.65 6.36
C GLU A 12 15.43 0.70 4.86
N TRP A 13 16.01 1.69 4.18
CA TRP A 13 15.90 1.82 2.73
C TRP A 13 16.58 0.66 1.99
N ALA A 14 17.77 0.23 2.44
CA ALA A 14 18.45 -0.93 1.85
C ALA A 14 17.63 -2.21 2.02
N HIS A 15 17.01 -2.41 3.19
CA HIS A 15 16.14 -3.55 3.47
C HIS A 15 14.88 -3.52 2.60
N ALA A 16 14.22 -2.38 2.49
CA ALA A 16 13.05 -2.22 1.60
C ALA A 16 13.37 -2.54 0.14
N LYS A 17 14.54 -2.11 -0.36
CA LYS A 17 15.03 -2.45 -1.70
C LYS A 17 15.24 -3.96 -1.86
N GLN A 18 15.86 -4.60 -0.89
CA GLN A 18 16.10 -6.04 -0.91
C GLN A 18 14.78 -6.83 -0.98
N VAL A 19 13.80 -6.48 -0.14
CA VAL A 19 12.49 -7.12 -0.13
C VAL A 19 11.74 -6.87 -1.43
N GLY A 20 11.70 -5.63 -1.92
CA GLY A 20 11.06 -5.28 -3.18
C GLY A 20 11.68 -6.01 -4.37
N THR A 21 13.00 -6.15 -4.42
CA THR A 21 13.70 -6.92 -5.45
C THR A 21 13.32 -8.41 -5.38
N ALA A 22 13.32 -9.00 -4.20
CA ALA A 22 12.92 -10.41 -4.04
C ALA A 22 11.46 -10.67 -4.43
N ARG A 23 10.55 -9.72 -4.17
CA ARG A 23 9.16 -9.78 -4.64
C ARG A 23 9.05 -9.73 -6.16
N ASP A 24 9.80 -8.85 -6.81
CA ASP A 24 9.82 -8.74 -8.27
C ASP A 24 10.37 -10.03 -8.91
N GLU A 25 11.44 -10.58 -8.38
CA GLU A 25 12.03 -11.86 -8.83
C GLU A 25 11.05 -13.02 -8.63
N SER A 26 10.39 -13.12 -7.47
CA SER A 26 9.37 -14.14 -7.21
C SER A 26 8.18 -14.02 -8.16
N SER A 27 7.70 -12.81 -8.43
CA SER A 27 6.61 -12.57 -9.37
C SER A 27 6.99 -13.00 -10.77
N LYS A 28 8.20 -12.70 -11.23
CA LYS A 28 8.73 -13.14 -12.53
C LYS A 28 8.84 -14.66 -12.62
N ALA A 29 9.37 -15.31 -11.58
CA ALA A 29 9.50 -16.77 -11.52
C ALA A 29 8.14 -17.49 -11.58
N LYS A 30 7.08 -16.88 -11.05
CA LYS A 30 5.70 -17.39 -11.12
C LYS A 30 4.99 -17.06 -12.43
N GLY A 31 5.68 -16.46 -13.41
CA GLY A 31 5.09 -16.05 -14.68
C GLY A 31 4.05 -14.93 -14.55
N GLN A 32 4.00 -14.25 -13.41
CA GLN A 32 3.18 -13.08 -13.23
C GLN A 32 3.83 -11.92 -13.98
N GLN A 33 3.45 -11.79 -15.24
CA GLN A 33 3.89 -10.63 -16.02
C GLN A 33 3.43 -9.36 -15.32
N GLY A 34 4.35 -8.39 -15.21
CA GLY A 34 4.02 -7.04 -14.76
C GLY A 34 2.80 -6.52 -15.51
N ARG A 35 2.13 -5.52 -14.95
CA ARG A 35 0.93 -4.92 -15.57
C ARG A 35 1.17 -4.66 -17.05
N ALA A 36 0.20 -4.99 -17.90
CA ALA A 36 0.29 -4.77 -19.33
C ALA A 36 0.79 -3.34 -19.64
N GLY A 37 1.85 -3.22 -20.45
CA GLY A 37 2.49 -1.95 -20.76
C GLY A 37 3.47 -1.40 -19.71
N GLN A 38 3.80 -2.14 -18.67
CA GLN A 38 4.80 -1.75 -17.68
C GLN A 38 6.18 -2.27 -18.07
N SER A 39 7.19 -1.39 -18.09
CA SER A 39 8.57 -1.83 -18.28
C SER A 39 9.08 -2.65 -17.09
N PRO A 40 10.06 -3.55 -17.28
CA PRO A 40 10.66 -4.31 -16.18
C PRO A 40 11.19 -3.42 -15.04
N ASP A 41 11.85 -2.30 -15.37
CA ASP A 41 12.39 -1.36 -14.40
C ASP A 41 11.28 -0.71 -13.56
N ARG A 42 10.16 -0.37 -14.19
CA ARG A 42 9.01 0.20 -13.49
C ARG A 42 8.33 -0.84 -12.59
N SER A 43 8.31 -2.10 -12.98
CA SER A 43 7.82 -3.20 -12.15
C SER A 43 8.65 -3.33 -10.89
N LEU A 44 9.98 -3.42 -11.04
CA LEU A 44 10.92 -3.49 -9.91
C LEU A 44 10.75 -2.29 -8.98
N GLN A 45 10.70 -1.06 -9.52
CA GLN A 45 10.53 0.14 -8.70
C GLN A 45 9.22 0.14 -7.93
N ASN A 46 8.12 -0.33 -8.52
CA ASN A 46 6.84 -0.44 -7.82
C ASN A 46 6.89 -1.46 -6.66
N HIS A 47 7.61 -2.57 -6.80
CA HIS A 47 7.81 -3.53 -5.71
C HIS A 47 8.65 -2.93 -4.58
N ILE A 48 9.69 -2.16 -4.92
CA ILE A 48 10.54 -1.47 -3.93
C ILE A 48 9.74 -0.41 -3.20
N ASP A 49 9.01 0.45 -3.91
CA ASP A 49 8.21 1.52 -3.29
C ASP A 49 7.05 0.96 -2.48
N GLY A 50 6.46 -0.16 -2.89
CA GLY A 50 5.46 -0.89 -2.11
C GLY A 50 6.03 -1.41 -0.80
N ALA A 51 7.16 -2.10 -0.83
CA ALA A 51 7.84 -2.61 0.37
C ALA A 51 8.24 -1.47 1.33
N ALA A 52 8.75 -0.37 0.78
CA ALA A 52 9.10 0.82 1.56
C ALA A 52 7.87 1.51 2.18
N ALA A 53 6.72 1.47 1.51
CA ALA A 53 5.47 1.99 2.05
C ALA A 53 4.96 1.18 3.25
N GLU A 54 5.01 -0.15 3.16
CA GLU A 54 4.67 -1.04 4.28
C GLU A 54 5.58 -0.79 5.49
N LEU A 55 6.90 -0.71 5.27
CA LEU A 55 7.86 -0.39 6.32
C LEU A 55 7.57 0.97 6.95
N ALA A 56 7.27 1.99 6.16
CA ALA A 56 6.93 3.33 6.67
C ALA A 56 5.67 3.32 7.56
N VAL A 57 4.65 2.54 7.20
CA VAL A 57 3.46 2.36 8.04
C VAL A 57 3.81 1.65 9.34
N CYS A 58 4.63 0.59 9.30
CA CYS A 58 5.12 -0.09 10.50
C CYS A 58 5.87 0.86 11.43
N ILE A 59 6.78 1.69 10.90
CA ILE A 59 7.51 2.71 11.69
C ILE A 59 6.54 3.70 12.32
N ALA A 60 5.58 4.22 11.55
CA ALA A 60 4.59 5.19 12.04
C ALA A 60 3.72 4.64 13.18
N LEU A 61 3.48 3.34 13.20
CA LEU A 61 2.67 2.64 14.20
C LEU A 61 3.51 2.00 15.33
N GLY A 62 4.84 2.05 15.25
CA GLY A 62 5.72 1.38 16.21
C GLY A 62 5.62 -0.14 16.17
N LEU A 63 5.37 -0.72 15.00
CA LEU A 63 5.19 -2.15 14.77
C LEU A 63 6.40 -2.77 14.07
N PRO A 64 6.70 -4.06 14.32
CA PRO A 64 7.68 -4.77 13.52
C PRO A 64 7.19 -4.97 12.09
N TRP A 65 8.09 -4.86 11.12
CA TRP A 65 7.78 -5.16 9.73
C TRP A 65 8.08 -6.63 9.40
N ALA A 66 7.09 -7.36 8.92
CA ALA A 66 7.21 -8.77 8.59
C ALA A 66 8.05 -9.03 7.33
N ALA A 67 8.20 -8.03 6.45
CA ALA A 67 8.97 -8.12 5.20
C ALA A 67 8.58 -9.32 4.31
N ASN A 68 7.30 -9.64 4.23
CA ASN A 68 6.79 -10.79 3.50
C ASN A 68 7.11 -10.71 2.00
N ILE A 69 7.56 -11.82 1.42
CA ILE A 69 7.88 -11.90 -0.01
C ILE A 69 6.78 -12.64 -0.78
N ASP A 70 6.32 -13.77 -0.29
CA ASP A 70 5.45 -14.70 -1.02
C ASP A 70 4.03 -14.88 -0.46
N THR A 71 3.72 -14.31 0.68
CA THR A 71 2.45 -14.53 1.41
C THR A 71 1.38 -13.48 1.12
N TYR A 72 1.67 -12.52 0.26
CA TYR A 72 0.86 -11.32 -0.01
C TYR A 72 -0.58 -11.59 -0.51
N LEU A 73 -0.90 -12.81 -0.89
CA LEU A 73 -2.25 -13.12 -1.40
C LEU A 73 -3.27 -13.39 -0.29
N ASN A 74 -2.83 -13.83 0.88
CA ASN A 74 -3.70 -14.32 1.96
C ASN A 74 -3.47 -13.62 3.31
N GLU A 75 -2.44 -12.81 3.44
CA GLU A 75 -2.09 -12.10 4.65
C GLU A 75 -2.14 -10.60 4.43
N PRO A 76 -2.50 -9.79 5.44
CA PRO A 76 -2.42 -8.35 5.34
C PRO A 76 -0.96 -7.88 5.19
N ASP A 77 -0.75 -6.73 4.59
CA ASP A 77 0.58 -6.14 4.46
C ASP A 77 1.18 -5.77 5.83
N VAL A 78 0.32 -5.35 6.77
CA VAL A 78 0.69 -5.04 8.15
C VAL A 78 -0.36 -5.61 9.10
N GLU A 79 0.08 -6.41 10.08
CA GLU A 79 -0.78 -6.81 11.19
C GLU A 79 -0.77 -5.73 12.28
N VAL A 80 -1.94 -5.16 12.54
CA VAL A 80 -2.15 -4.16 13.58
C VAL A 80 -2.95 -4.81 14.71
N PRO A 81 -2.32 -5.14 15.87
CA PRO A 81 -2.93 -5.99 16.91
C PRO A 81 -4.27 -5.48 17.47
N TRP A 82 -4.52 -4.17 17.41
CA TRP A 82 -5.76 -3.55 17.93
C TRP A 82 -6.78 -3.23 16.83
N LEU A 83 -6.46 -3.46 15.57
CA LEU A 83 -7.33 -3.15 14.43
C LEU A 83 -7.55 -4.36 13.51
N GLY A 84 -6.63 -5.31 13.50
CA GLY A 84 -6.56 -6.40 12.54
C GLY A 84 -5.62 -6.10 11.37
N GLY A 85 -5.88 -6.71 10.22
CA GLY A 85 -5.04 -6.53 9.04
C GLY A 85 -5.21 -5.14 8.41
N VAL A 86 -4.10 -4.60 7.91
CA VAL A 86 -4.04 -3.37 7.13
C VAL A 86 -3.38 -3.65 5.79
N GLU A 87 -4.05 -3.26 4.73
CA GLU A 87 -3.53 -3.29 3.37
C GLU A 87 -2.88 -1.95 3.04
N VAL A 88 -1.62 -1.95 2.69
CA VAL A 88 -0.87 -0.73 2.34
C VAL A 88 -0.82 -0.57 0.82
N LYS A 89 -1.23 0.57 0.33
CA LYS A 89 -1.17 0.91 -1.10
C LYS A 89 -0.22 2.08 -1.31
N TRP A 90 0.81 1.85 -2.12
CA TRP A 90 1.65 2.91 -2.63
C TRP A 90 1.13 3.42 -3.98
N THR A 91 1.19 4.72 -4.15
CA THR A 91 0.85 5.36 -5.43
C THR A 91 1.67 6.61 -5.71
N SER A 92 1.94 6.86 -6.97
CA SER A 92 2.36 8.17 -7.49
C SER A 92 1.19 8.96 -8.08
N GLY A 93 -0.03 8.44 -7.98
CA GLY A 93 -1.24 9.00 -8.59
C GLY A 93 -2.10 9.78 -7.61
N ILE A 94 -3.35 9.98 -7.98
CA ILE A 94 -4.31 10.91 -7.35
C ILE A 94 -5.17 10.29 -6.25
N GLY A 95 -5.05 8.99 -5.99
CA GLY A 95 -5.92 8.33 -5.01
C GLY A 95 -5.64 6.86 -4.78
N LEU A 96 -6.41 6.32 -3.85
CA LEU A 96 -6.43 4.90 -3.53
C LEU A 96 -7.18 4.13 -4.63
N ILE A 97 -6.49 3.18 -5.26
CA ILE A 97 -7.11 2.27 -6.24
C ILE A 97 -7.34 0.92 -5.59
N VAL A 98 -8.58 0.50 -5.53
CA VAL A 98 -9.00 -0.83 -5.05
C VAL A 98 -9.33 -1.72 -6.24
N ARG A 99 -8.69 -2.88 -6.30
CA ARG A 99 -8.83 -3.83 -7.41
C ARG A 99 -9.50 -5.13 -7.02
N ASN A 100 -9.31 -5.55 -5.78
CA ASN A 100 -9.77 -6.86 -5.31
C ASN A 100 -11.07 -6.72 -4.51
N GLU A 101 -12.12 -7.36 -5.00
CA GLU A 101 -13.42 -7.40 -4.34
C GLU A 101 -13.42 -8.21 -3.05
N GLY A 102 -12.51 -9.18 -2.92
CA GLY A 102 -12.42 -10.08 -1.76
C GLY A 102 -11.64 -9.54 -0.55
N ARG A 103 -11.00 -8.38 -0.67
CA ARG A 103 -10.28 -7.78 0.45
C ARG A 103 -11.22 -6.90 1.28
N HIS A 104 -11.18 -7.08 2.59
CA HIS A 104 -12.05 -6.39 3.55
C HIS A 104 -11.25 -5.72 4.68
N GLU A 105 -9.94 -5.57 4.51
CA GLU A 105 -9.09 -4.91 5.50
C GLU A 105 -9.13 -3.38 5.35
N THR A 106 -8.77 -2.68 6.42
CA THR A 106 -8.46 -1.25 6.37
C THR A 106 -7.34 -0.99 5.36
N HIS A 107 -7.50 0.01 4.51
CA HIS A 107 -6.50 0.41 3.53
C HIS A 107 -5.79 1.68 3.95
N VAL A 108 -4.47 1.70 3.86
CA VAL A 108 -3.63 2.89 4.09
C VAL A 108 -2.97 3.28 2.78
N LEU A 109 -3.07 4.56 2.42
CA LEU A 109 -2.46 5.11 1.22
C LEU A 109 -1.16 5.84 1.55
N VAL A 110 -0.11 5.45 0.85
CA VAL A 110 1.23 6.04 0.96
C VAL A 110 1.67 6.58 -0.40
N THR A 111 2.29 7.74 -0.40
CA THR A 111 2.91 8.37 -1.56
C THR A 111 4.40 8.60 -1.33
N GLY A 112 5.08 9.17 -2.31
CA GLY A 112 6.51 9.48 -2.23
C GLY A 112 7.39 8.40 -2.85
N ASN A 113 8.58 8.80 -3.29
CA ASN A 113 9.55 7.95 -3.99
C ASN A 113 10.83 7.80 -3.17
N GLY A 114 11.57 6.72 -3.41
CA GLY A 114 12.81 6.46 -2.70
C GLY A 114 12.60 6.30 -1.19
N PRO A 115 13.52 6.81 -0.36
CA PRO A 115 13.43 6.64 1.10
C PRO A 115 12.39 7.56 1.78
N VAL A 116 11.81 8.53 1.07
CA VAL A 116 10.84 9.46 1.64
C VAL A 116 9.42 8.97 1.33
N LYS A 117 8.68 8.62 2.37
CA LYS A 117 7.28 8.16 2.28
C LYS A 117 6.37 9.11 3.03
N ARG A 118 5.18 9.37 2.46
CA ARG A 118 4.13 10.16 3.09
C ARG A 118 2.89 9.31 3.23
N ILE A 119 2.44 9.10 4.45
CA ILE A 119 1.16 8.45 4.73
C ILE A 119 0.11 9.54 4.63
N VAL A 120 -0.72 9.47 3.60
CA VAL A 120 -1.62 10.57 3.22
C VAL A 120 -3.06 10.36 3.69
N GLY A 121 -3.44 9.14 4.03
CA GLY A 121 -4.77 8.87 4.54
C GLY A 121 -5.09 7.38 4.58
N TRP A 122 -6.30 7.07 5.02
CA TRP A 122 -6.76 5.69 5.18
C TRP A 122 -8.25 5.57 4.89
N LEU A 123 -8.68 4.33 4.66
CA LEU A 123 -10.06 3.96 4.43
C LEU A 123 -10.37 2.75 5.29
N ASP A 124 -11.34 2.87 6.19
CA ASP A 124 -11.82 1.78 7.01
C ASP A 124 -12.66 0.78 6.19
N VAL A 125 -13.02 -0.32 6.83
CA VAL A 125 -13.83 -1.37 6.19
C VAL A 125 -15.18 -0.82 5.71
N ALA A 126 -15.82 0.05 6.49
CA ALA A 126 -17.11 0.64 6.11
C ALA A 126 -16.97 1.56 4.89
N GLY A 127 -15.93 2.39 4.86
CA GLY A 127 -15.61 3.25 3.71
C GLY A 127 -15.24 2.43 2.48
N LEU A 128 -14.54 1.31 2.65
CA LEU A 128 -14.20 0.38 1.58
C LEU A 128 -15.47 -0.27 0.97
N GLU A 129 -16.39 -0.73 1.79
CA GLU A 129 -17.66 -1.30 1.33
C GLU A 129 -18.53 -0.26 0.61
N ALA A 130 -18.57 0.97 1.13
CA ALA A 130 -19.25 2.09 0.45
C ALA A 130 -18.60 2.41 -0.90
N LEU A 131 -17.26 2.39 -0.99
CA LEU A 131 -16.55 2.58 -2.24
C LEU A 131 -16.86 1.46 -3.24
N LYS A 132 -16.90 0.20 -2.82
CA LYS A 132 -17.22 -0.95 -3.67
C LYS A 132 -18.66 -0.93 -4.17
N ALA A 133 -19.57 -0.29 -3.46
CA ALA A 133 -20.95 -0.06 -3.90
C ALA A 133 -21.07 1.06 -4.94
N SER A 134 -20.03 1.86 -5.17
CA SER A 134 -20.01 2.93 -6.16
C SER A 134 -19.61 2.41 -7.55
N PRO A 135 -19.89 3.17 -8.63
CA PRO A 135 -19.40 2.83 -9.96
C PRO A 135 -17.88 2.78 -10.03
N LYS A 136 -17.36 1.79 -10.78
CA LYS A 136 -15.92 1.71 -11.07
C LYS A 136 -15.51 2.79 -12.06
N THR A 137 -14.30 3.31 -11.89
CA THR A 137 -13.68 4.30 -12.78
C THR A 137 -12.97 3.56 -13.93
N ASP A 138 -13.28 3.96 -15.16
CA ASP A 138 -12.49 3.56 -16.34
C ASP A 138 -11.36 4.59 -16.54
N PHE A 139 -10.13 4.09 -16.48
CA PHE A 139 -8.93 4.92 -16.67
C PHE A 139 -8.50 5.06 -18.13
N GLY A 140 -9.25 4.48 -19.07
CA GLY A 140 -8.97 4.59 -20.52
C GLY A 140 -7.66 3.95 -20.98
N ASN A 141 -7.07 3.06 -20.19
CA ASN A 141 -5.76 2.46 -20.42
C ASN A 141 -5.83 0.98 -20.83
N GLY A 142 -6.99 0.51 -21.29
CA GLY A 142 -7.25 -0.87 -21.68
C GLY A 142 -7.35 -1.87 -20.54
N ARG A 143 -7.42 -1.41 -19.29
CA ARG A 143 -7.62 -2.25 -18.10
C ARG A 143 -9.09 -2.28 -17.71
N ALA A 144 -9.46 -3.34 -16.99
CA ALA A 144 -10.78 -3.40 -16.37
C ALA A 144 -10.99 -2.19 -15.42
N PRO A 145 -12.19 -1.59 -15.40
CA PRO A 145 -12.52 -0.51 -14.47
C PRO A 145 -12.25 -0.92 -13.01
N GLN A 146 -11.80 0.03 -12.22
CA GLN A 146 -11.41 -0.16 -10.81
C GLN A 146 -12.05 0.92 -9.94
N TRP A 147 -12.17 0.66 -8.63
CA TRP A 147 -12.62 1.71 -7.72
C TRP A 147 -11.48 2.67 -7.40
N LEU A 148 -11.80 3.96 -7.44
CA LEU A 148 -10.88 5.05 -7.08
C LEU A 148 -11.48 5.85 -5.94
N LYS A 149 -10.70 6.04 -4.86
CA LYS A 149 -10.99 6.99 -3.79
C LYS A 149 -9.95 8.12 -3.87
N PRO A 150 -10.33 9.35 -4.24
CA PRO A 150 -9.42 10.49 -4.26
C PRO A 150 -8.74 10.71 -2.90
N ILE A 151 -7.51 11.24 -2.90
CA ILE A 151 -6.74 11.45 -1.66
C ILE A 151 -7.52 12.34 -0.68
N GLU A 152 -8.12 13.42 -1.17
CA GLU A 152 -8.89 14.38 -0.40
C GLU A 152 -10.15 13.82 0.26
N GLU A 153 -10.60 12.65 -0.19
CA GLU A 153 -11.76 11.93 0.37
C GLU A 153 -11.40 10.80 1.32
N LEU A 154 -10.11 10.56 1.56
CA LEU A 154 -9.65 9.58 2.55
C LEU A 154 -9.81 10.14 3.97
N ASN A 155 -9.90 9.25 4.95
CA ASN A 155 -9.82 9.63 6.35
C ASN A 155 -8.44 10.21 6.66
N ASP A 156 -8.41 11.23 7.51
CA ASP A 156 -7.18 11.87 7.98
C ASP A 156 -6.30 10.88 8.74
N TRP A 157 -5.00 10.79 8.38
CA TRP A 157 -4.07 9.89 9.08
C TRP A 157 -3.95 10.21 10.58
N GLY A 158 -4.10 11.45 10.98
CA GLY A 158 -4.12 11.85 12.39
C GLY A 158 -5.23 11.19 13.20
N LEU A 159 -6.31 10.75 12.53
CA LEU A 159 -7.45 10.05 13.13
C LEU A 159 -7.34 8.51 13.01
N PHE A 160 -6.25 7.99 12.44
CA PHE A 160 -6.05 6.54 12.37
C PHE A 160 -6.05 5.93 13.78
N PRO A 161 -6.77 4.83 14.03
CA PRO A 161 -6.82 4.20 15.34
C PRO A 161 -5.42 3.80 15.81
N LYS A 162 -4.90 4.49 16.80
CA LYS A 162 -3.60 4.20 17.42
C LYS A 162 -3.83 3.35 18.67
N LYS A 163 -2.80 2.59 19.05
CA LYS A 163 -2.81 1.89 20.33
C LYS A 163 -3.05 2.91 21.45
N GLU A 164 -4.09 2.71 22.24
CA GLU A 164 -4.29 3.53 23.44
C GLU A 164 -3.04 3.41 24.33
N ALA A 165 -2.51 4.55 24.74
CA ALA A 165 -1.42 4.57 25.71
C ALA A 165 -1.94 3.96 27.02
N ALA A 166 -1.35 2.83 27.41
CA ALA A 166 -1.67 2.18 28.68
C ALA A 166 -1.13 2.98 29.86
#